data_aa236567d20c6e13269130bc23fcee60
#
_entry.id   aa236567d20c6e13269130bc23fcee60
#
_cell.length_a   1.000
_cell.length_b   1.000
_cell.length_c   1.000
_cell.angle_alpha   90.00
_cell.angle_beta   90.00
_cell.angle_gamma   90.00
#
_symmetry.space_group_name_H-M   'P 1'
#
loop_
_entity.id
_entity.type
_entity.pdbx_description
1 polymer ?
#
loop_
_entity_poly.entity_id
_entity_poly.type
_entity_poly.pdbx_seq_one_letter_code
_entity_poly.pdbx_strand_id
1 'polypeptide(L)'
;TARSLDAKKCEWIWFFLQAKTVGYHNDMYPPSSQGQAREVPVQEHVDEYEVIGPDGYGYPIYALKENHKALYGGLISEEDMAKAYDDANPYENRDPRFYRDITYHGAMFKGKWINTATGSDEINAANSTTTGYFTHKFFDGYYTKGMSGDWNMDAPLIRLATIYLVYAEAVTRSK
;
A
#
# COMPACT_ATOMS: atom_id res chain seq x y z
N THR A 1 -1.87 24.40 15.67
CA THR A 1 -3.32 24.29 15.92
C THR A 1 -3.61 22.83 16.22
N ALA A 2 -3.83 22.53 17.52
CA ALA A 2 -4.26 21.19 17.92
C ALA A 2 -5.53 20.86 17.12
N ARG A 3 -5.48 19.82 16.28
CA ARG A 3 -6.69 19.22 15.76
C ARG A 3 -7.47 18.73 16.98
N SER A 4 -8.58 19.38 17.29
CA SER A 4 -9.51 18.83 18.26
C SER A 4 -10.06 17.54 17.65
N LEU A 5 -9.53 16.43 18.09
CA LEU A 5 -10.08 15.11 17.79
C LEU A 5 -11.45 15.09 18.47
N ASP A 6 -12.52 15.20 17.69
CA ASP A 6 -13.85 14.88 18.18
C ASP A 6 -13.84 13.40 18.55
N ALA A 7 -13.66 13.11 19.82
CA ALA A 7 -13.53 11.76 20.36
C ALA A 7 -14.70 10.85 19.96
N LYS A 8 -15.85 11.39 19.56
CA LYS A 8 -17.02 10.64 19.10
C LYS A 8 -16.93 10.21 17.63
N LYS A 9 -15.98 10.77 16.85
CA LYS A 9 -15.79 10.49 15.42
C LYS A 9 -14.42 9.91 15.09
N CYS A 10 -13.56 9.74 16.10
CA CYS A 10 -12.19 9.28 15.87
C CYS A 10 -12.17 7.75 15.73
N GLU A 11 -11.79 7.26 14.56
CA GLU A 11 -11.51 5.83 14.33
C GLU A 11 -10.24 5.37 15.06
N TRP A 12 -9.35 6.28 15.43
CA TRP A 12 -8.07 5.97 16.06
C TRP A 12 -8.20 5.86 17.57
N ILE A 13 -7.87 4.69 18.09
CA ILE A 13 -7.91 4.41 19.53
C ILE A 13 -6.56 4.71 20.17
N TRP A 14 -5.48 4.34 19.48
CA TRP A 14 -4.11 4.61 19.91
C TRP A 14 -3.24 4.95 18.71
N PHE A 15 -2.46 6.03 18.83
CA PHE A 15 -1.61 6.50 17.76
C PHE A 15 -0.35 7.18 18.30
N PHE A 16 0.72 7.18 17.51
CA PHE A 16 1.89 7.99 17.77
C PHE A 16 1.73 9.35 17.11
N LEU A 17 1.90 10.41 17.89
CA LEU A 17 2.16 11.75 17.37
C LEU A 17 3.63 11.82 16.95
N GLN A 18 3.88 11.67 15.68
CA GLN A 18 5.23 11.85 15.15
C GLN A 18 5.43 13.34 14.82
N ALA A 19 5.92 14.09 15.81
CA ALA A 19 6.31 15.48 15.60
C ALA A 19 7.56 15.54 14.73
N LYS A 20 7.50 16.27 13.59
CA LYS A 20 8.64 16.74 12.81
C LYS A 20 9.46 15.68 12.10
N THR A 21 8.90 14.90 11.20
CA THR A 21 9.71 14.03 10.34
C THR A 21 9.69 14.46 8.87
N VAL A 22 10.39 15.54 8.57
CA VAL A 22 10.77 15.89 7.18
C VAL A 22 11.52 14.72 6.52
N GLY A 23 12.23 13.89 7.31
CA GLY A 23 12.96 12.72 6.83
C GLY A 23 12.05 11.63 6.27
N TYR A 24 10.92 11.36 6.89
CA TYR A 24 10.06 10.24 6.52
C TYR A 24 9.57 10.31 5.07
N HIS A 25 9.02 11.43 4.65
CA HIS A 25 8.57 11.61 3.26
C HIS A 25 9.73 11.52 2.27
N ASN A 26 10.90 12.07 2.65
CA ASN A 26 12.09 12.01 1.83
C ASN A 26 12.60 10.55 1.67
N ASP A 27 12.46 9.75 2.70
CA ASP A 27 12.91 8.35 2.71
C ASP A 27 11.95 7.43 1.91
N MET A 28 10.70 7.81 1.74
CA MET A 28 9.69 7.01 1.04
C MET A 28 9.47 7.41 -0.42
N TYR A 29 9.69 8.68 -0.76
CA TYR A 29 9.31 9.18 -2.07
C TYR A 29 10.27 8.75 -3.19
N PRO A 30 9.75 8.62 -4.44
CA PRO A 30 10.58 8.42 -5.62
C PRO A 30 11.58 9.59 -5.82
N PRO A 31 12.77 9.32 -6.36
CA PRO A 31 13.76 10.36 -6.70
C PRO A 31 13.23 11.45 -7.62
N SER A 32 12.37 11.11 -8.59
CA SER A 32 11.70 12.09 -9.47
C SER A 32 10.85 13.10 -8.68
N SER A 33 10.43 12.73 -7.49
CA SER A 33 9.69 13.58 -6.54
C SER A 33 10.54 14.05 -5.36
N GLN A 34 11.87 14.07 -5.56
CA GLN A 34 12.88 14.54 -4.60
C GLN A 34 13.03 13.64 -3.35
N GLY A 35 12.61 12.39 -3.43
CA GLY A 35 12.81 11.38 -2.41
C GLY A 35 14.15 10.65 -2.55
N GLN A 36 14.38 9.69 -1.67
CA GLN A 36 15.58 8.86 -1.61
C GLN A 36 15.25 7.36 -1.55
N ALA A 37 13.99 6.99 -1.59
CA ALA A 37 13.50 5.61 -1.63
C ALA A 37 14.24 4.64 -0.67
N ARG A 38 14.49 5.07 0.58
CA ARG A 38 15.19 4.26 1.58
C ARG A 38 14.31 3.16 2.18
N GLU A 39 13.02 3.41 2.20
CA GLU A 39 12.00 2.46 2.67
C GLU A 39 11.08 2.12 1.50
N VAL A 40 11.25 0.92 0.97
CA VAL A 40 10.51 0.46 -0.21
C VAL A 40 9.78 -0.86 0.08
N PRO A 41 8.59 -1.06 -0.49
CA PRO A 41 7.87 -2.32 -0.38
C PRO A 41 8.64 -3.45 -1.05
N VAL A 42 8.67 -4.62 -0.42
CA VAL A 42 9.18 -5.85 -1.03
C VAL A 42 8.07 -6.53 -1.83
N GLN A 43 8.44 -7.41 -2.77
CA GLN A 43 7.49 -8.08 -3.66
C GLN A 43 6.46 -8.88 -2.88
N GLU A 44 6.87 -9.58 -1.82
CA GLU A 44 5.99 -10.37 -0.98
C GLU A 44 4.89 -9.51 -0.33
N HIS A 45 5.25 -8.31 0.14
CA HIS A 45 4.26 -7.38 0.67
C HIS A 45 3.30 -6.86 -0.41
N VAL A 46 3.80 -6.64 -1.62
CA VAL A 46 2.98 -6.22 -2.77
C VAL A 46 2.01 -7.34 -3.17
N ASP A 47 2.42 -8.59 -3.10
CA ASP A 47 1.62 -9.76 -3.44
C ASP A 47 0.52 -10.07 -2.39
N GLU A 48 0.63 -9.53 -1.17
CA GLU A 48 -0.44 -9.60 -0.16
C GLU A 48 -1.69 -8.78 -0.51
N TYR A 49 -1.57 -7.80 -1.40
CA TYR A 49 -2.73 -7.09 -1.93
C TYR A 49 -3.44 -7.99 -2.95
N GLU A 50 -4.70 -8.27 -2.69
CA GLU A 50 -5.51 -9.18 -3.49
C GLU A 50 -5.76 -8.67 -4.91
N VAL A 51 -6.07 -9.60 -5.81
CA VAL A 51 -6.65 -9.33 -7.12
C VAL A 51 -8.15 -9.51 -7.02
N ILE A 52 -8.92 -8.63 -7.61
CA ILE A 52 -10.38 -8.70 -7.62
C ILE A 52 -10.82 -9.58 -8.80
N GLY A 53 -11.46 -10.69 -8.47
CA GLY A 53 -12.01 -11.60 -9.47
C GLY A 53 -13.27 -11.07 -10.15
N PRO A 54 -13.75 -11.75 -11.23
CA PRO A 54 -14.97 -11.38 -11.92
C PRO A 54 -16.24 -11.46 -11.06
N ASP A 55 -16.17 -12.22 -9.97
CA ASP A 55 -17.22 -12.36 -8.96
C ASP A 55 -17.21 -11.23 -7.92
N GLY A 56 -16.24 -10.32 -8.00
CA GLY A 56 -16.05 -9.19 -7.07
C GLY A 56 -15.34 -9.54 -5.76
N TYR A 57 -14.86 -10.78 -5.59
CA TYR A 57 -14.07 -11.17 -4.41
C TYR A 57 -12.58 -10.98 -4.64
N GLY A 58 -11.85 -10.80 -3.54
CA GLY A 58 -10.39 -10.68 -3.53
C GLY A 58 -9.71 -12.05 -3.44
N TYR A 59 -8.66 -12.25 -4.23
CA TYR A 59 -7.85 -13.46 -4.26
C TYR A 59 -6.38 -13.12 -4.14
N PRO A 60 -5.61 -13.74 -3.22
CA PRO A 60 -4.18 -13.52 -3.10
C PRO A 60 -3.45 -13.93 -4.38
N ILE A 61 -2.47 -13.12 -4.82
CA ILE A 61 -1.72 -13.42 -6.05
C ILE A 61 -1.02 -14.78 -5.99
N TYR A 62 -0.43 -15.13 -4.85
CA TYR A 62 0.22 -16.43 -4.70
C TYR A 62 -0.74 -17.61 -4.90
N ALA A 63 -2.02 -17.47 -4.58
CA ALA A 63 -3.03 -18.50 -4.86
C ALA A 63 -3.28 -18.69 -6.36
N LEU A 64 -2.99 -17.65 -7.16
CA LEU A 64 -3.13 -17.67 -8.62
C LEU A 64 -1.85 -18.21 -9.31
N LYS A 65 -0.67 -17.92 -8.76
CA LYS A 65 0.63 -18.28 -9.36
C LYS A 65 1.08 -19.70 -9.09
N GLU A 66 0.79 -20.23 -7.91
CA GLU A 66 1.33 -21.53 -7.45
C GLU A 66 0.20 -22.50 -7.22
N ASN A 67 -0.37 -23.20 -7.99
CA ASN A 67 -1.27 -24.34 -7.77
C ASN A 67 -1.77 -24.56 -6.31
N HIS A 68 -2.01 -23.50 -5.56
CA HIS A 68 -2.61 -23.56 -4.23
C HIS A 68 -4.10 -23.92 -4.27
N LYS A 69 -4.52 -24.63 -5.31
CA LYS A 69 -5.86 -25.18 -5.49
C LYS A 69 -6.40 -25.90 -4.26
N ALA A 70 -5.51 -26.47 -3.45
CA ALA A 70 -5.88 -27.17 -2.23
C ALA A 70 -6.44 -26.23 -1.14
N LEU A 71 -6.00 -24.97 -1.11
CA LEU A 71 -6.45 -23.99 -0.12
C LEU A 71 -7.64 -23.16 -0.60
N TYR A 72 -7.73 -22.92 -1.93
CA TYR A 72 -8.74 -22.07 -2.55
C TYR A 72 -9.57 -22.81 -3.61
N GLY A 73 -9.33 -24.12 -3.78
CA GLY A 73 -9.97 -24.94 -4.78
C GLY A 73 -11.50 -24.94 -4.65
N GLY A 74 -12.16 -24.57 -5.72
CA GLY A 74 -13.61 -24.56 -5.82
C GLY A 74 -14.30 -23.21 -5.54
N LEU A 75 -13.57 -22.19 -5.11
CA LEU A 75 -14.14 -20.85 -4.90
C LEU A 75 -14.24 -20.06 -6.21
N ILE A 76 -13.29 -20.27 -7.11
CA ILE A 76 -13.26 -19.62 -8.43
C ILE A 76 -12.78 -20.62 -9.49
N SER A 77 -13.28 -20.53 -10.71
CA SER A 77 -12.86 -21.37 -11.82
C SER A 77 -11.46 -20.98 -12.31
N GLU A 78 -10.72 -21.90 -12.93
CA GLU A 78 -9.42 -21.59 -13.55
C GLU A 78 -9.54 -20.53 -14.64
N GLU A 79 -10.62 -20.54 -15.40
CA GLU A 79 -10.90 -19.54 -16.42
C GLU A 79 -11.12 -18.15 -15.84
N ASP A 80 -11.83 -18.05 -14.72
CA ASP A 80 -12.08 -16.76 -14.05
C ASP A 80 -10.82 -16.27 -13.35
N MET A 81 -9.99 -17.17 -12.80
CA MET A 81 -8.67 -16.81 -12.26
C MET A 81 -7.75 -16.24 -13.33
N ALA A 82 -7.72 -16.84 -14.51
CA ALA A 82 -6.91 -16.35 -15.63
C ALA A 82 -7.39 -14.98 -16.14
N LYS A 83 -8.67 -14.67 -15.98
CA LYS A 83 -9.23 -13.34 -16.29
C LYS A 83 -8.93 -12.30 -15.19
N ALA A 84 -8.79 -12.74 -13.95
CA ALA A 84 -8.55 -11.86 -12.82
C ALA A 84 -7.12 -11.32 -12.80
N TYR A 85 -6.13 -12.11 -13.21
CA TYR A 85 -4.72 -11.76 -13.13
C TYR A 85 -3.95 -12.12 -14.40
N ASP A 86 -3.14 -11.17 -14.88
CA ASP A 86 -2.23 -11.32 -16.01
C ASP A 86 -0.83 -10.88 -15.59
N ASP A 87 0.15 -11.76 -15.70
CA ASP A 87 1.56 -11.46 -15.40
C ASP A 87 2.15 -10.37 -16.31
N ALA A 88 1.57 -10.14 -17.49
CA ALA A 88 1.95 -9.04 -18.37
C ALA A 88 1.41 -7.67 -17.88
N ASN A 89 0.34 -7.69 -17.08
CA ASN A 89 -0.32 -6.52 -16.52
C ASN A 89 -0.56 -6.68 -15.00
N PRO A 90 0.50 -6.83 -14.20
CA PRO A 90 0.41 -7.28 -12.80
C PRO A 90 -0.25 -6.27 -11.86
N TYR A 91 -0.53 -5.08 -12.35
CA TYR A 91 -1.11 -3.99 -11.57
C TYR A 91 -2.59 -3.75 -11.85
N GLU A 92 -3.19 -4.50 -12.78
CA GLU A 92 -4.63 -4.42 -13.06
C GLU A 92 -5.46 -5.24 -12.07
N ASN A 93 -6.71 -4.84 -11.89
CA ASN A 93 -7.70 -5.53 -11.04
C ASN A 93 -7.25 -5.75 -9.59
N ARG A 94 -6.34 -4.94 -9.06
CA ARG A 94 -5.86 -5.06 -7.68
C ARG A 94 -6.85 -4.43 -6.70
N ASP A 95 -6.81 -4.92 -5.47
CA ASP A 95 -7.51 -4.29 -4.35
C ASP A 95 -7.25 -2.76 -4.33
N PRO A 96 -8.27 -1.92 -4.13
CA PRO A 96 -8.10 -0.45 -4.08
C PRO A 96 -7.04 0.03 -3.10
N ARG A 97 -6.74 -0.75 -2.04
CA ARG A 97 -5.67 -0.45 -1.08
C ARG A 97 -4.30 -0.51 -1.74
N PHE A 98 -4.09 -1.38 -2.74
CA PHE A 98 -2.84 -1.44 -3.50
C PHE A 98 -2.52 -0.08 -4.13
N TYR A 99 -3.44 0.50 -4.88
CA TYR A 99 -3.24 1.78 -5.56
C TYR A 99 -3.05 2.96 -4.60
N ARG A 100 -3.60 2.84 -3.39
CA ARG A 100 -3.45 3.85 -2.34
C ARG A 100 -2.14 3.75 -1.59
N ASP A 101 -1.63 2.54 -1.39
CA ASP A 101 -0.52 2.26 -0.47
C ASP A 101 0.81 2.04 -1.21
N ILE A 102 0.78 1.67 -2.49
CA ILE A 102 1.94 1.31 -3.31
C ILE A 102 2.03 2.19 -4.55
N THR A 103 3.22 2.69 -4.82
CA THR A 103 3.57 3.33 -6.10
C THR A 103 4.43 2.37 -6.91
N TYR A 104 4.07 2.16 -8.17
CA TYR A 104 4.64 1.15 -9.07
C TYR A 104 4.97 1.74 -10.44
N HIS A 105 5.59 0.96 -11.33
CA HIS A 105 5.89 1.36 -12.70
C HIS A 105 4.61 1.77 -13.45
N GLY A 106 4.60 2.96 -14.03
CA GLY A 106 3.42 3.51 -14.71
C GLY A 106 2.37 4.15 -13.80
N ALA A 107 2.56 4.15 -12.48
CA ALA A 107 1.68 4.89 -11.57
C ALA A 107 1.95 6.39 -11.63
N MET A 108 0.94 7.18 -11.32
CA MET A 108 1.10 8.63 -11.17
C MET A 108 1.39 8.99 -9.72
N PHE A 109 2.48 9.70 -9.48
CA PHE A 109 2.85 10.21 -8.16
C PHE A 109 3.19 11.70 -8.23
N LYS A 110 2.47 12.53 -7.50
CA LYS A 110 2.63 14.01 -7.48
C LYS A 110 2.64 14.64 -8.89
N GLY A 111 1.76 14.17 -9.76
CA GLY A 111 1.65 14.69 -11.14
C GLY A 111 2.74 14.22 -12.10
N LYS A 112 3.55 13.22 -11.72
CA LYS A 112 4.56 12.60 -12.57
C LYS A 112 4.30 11.10 -12.72
N TRP A 113 4.52 10.58 -13.92
CA TRP A 113 4.51 9.16 -14.19
C TRP A 113 5.81 8.53 -13.69
N ILE A 114 5.70 7.48 -12.89
CA ILE A 114 6.84 6.75 -12.35
C ILE A 114 7.38 5.80 -13.42
N ASN A 115 8.66 5.89 -13.69
CA ASN A 115 9.35 5.01 -14.63
C ASN A 115 10.51 4.29 -13.92
N THR A 116 10.28 3.03 -13.55
CA THR A 116 11.28 2.20 -12.89
C THR A 116 12.21 1.46 -13.86
N ALA A 117 12.00 1.63 -15.18
CA ALA A 117 12.85 1.02 -16.21
C ALA A 117 13.98 1.97 -16.65
N THR A 118 13.80 3.29 -16.52
CA THR A 118 14.80 4.28 -16.94
C THR A 118 14.69 5.56 -16.11
N GLY A 119 15.78 6.30 -15.99
CA GLY A 119 15.80 7.63 -15.39
C GLY A 119 16.08 7.61 -13.89
N SER A 120 15.61 8.63 -13.18
CA SER A 120 15.90 8.79 -11.74
C SER A 120 15.21 7.75 -10.88
N ASP A 121 14.07 7.22 -11.32
CA ASP A 121 13.29 6.22 -10.59
C ASP A 121 13.63 4.78 -11.02
N GLU A 122 14.62 4.61 -11.91
CA GLU A 122 15.08 3.31 -12.37
C GLU A 122 15.53 2.42 -11.20
N ILE A 123 15.20 1.13 -11.29
CA ILE A 123 15.60 0.14 -10.27
C ILE A 123 17.12 0.15 -10.11
N ASN A 124 17.59 0.23 -8.88
CA ASN A 124 18.99 0.34 -8.49
C ASN A 124 19.72 1.62 -8.93
N ALA A 125 19.03 2.62 -9.47
CA ALA A 125 19.63 3.94 -9.64
C ALA A 125 19.95 4.59 -8.28
N ALA A 126 20.78 5.63 -8.29
CA ALA A 126 21.16 6.33 -7.07
C ALA A 126 19.93 6.90 -6.34
N ASN A 127 19.76 6.55 -5.07
CA ASN A 127 18.63 6.94 -4.23
C ASN A 127 17.27 6.44 -4.73
N SER A 128 17.23 5.38 -5.53
CA SER A 128 16.02 4.79 -6.06
C SER A 128 15.73 3.42 -5.45
N THR A 129 14.59 2.88 -5.84
CA THR A 129 14.11 1.59 -5.36
C THR A 129 14.98 0.42 -5.81
N THR A 130 15.12 -0.58 -4.97
CA THR A 130 15.73 -1.88 -5.32
C THR A 130 14.69 -2.93 -5.73
N THR A 131 13.41 -2.67 -5.47
CA THR A 131 12.30 -3.62 -5.68
C THR A 131 11.40 -3.25 -6.85
N GLY A 132 11.52 -2.04 -7.40
CA GLY A 132 10.61 -1.50 -8.40
C GLY A 132 9.37 -0.81 -7.84
N TYR A 133 9.24 -0.77 -6.52
CA TYR A 133 8.12 -0.15 -5.81
C TYR A 133 8.56 0.99 -4.92
N PHE A 134 7.61 1.91 -4.62
CA PHE A 134 7.79 2.96 -3.63
C PHE A 134 6.57 2.98 -2.70
N THR A 135 6.76 3.43 -1.48
CA THR A 135 5.69 3.56 -0.51
C THR A 135 4.82 4.77 -0.83
N HIS A 136 3.51 4.56 -0.98
CA HIS A 136 2.50 5.61 -1.14
C HIS A 136 1.69 5.80 0.14
N LYS A 137 1.64 4.79 0.97
CA LYS A 137 0.96 4.83 2.27
C LYS A 137 1.44 6.01 3.10
N PHE A 138 0.50 6.72 3.74
CA PHE A 138 0.75 7.96 4.49
C PHE A 138 1.16 9.17 3.64
N PHE A 139 0.98 9.11 2.33
CA PHE A 139 1.14 10.26 1.46
C PHE A 139 0.07 11.33 1.77
N ASP A 140 0.48 12.53 2.14
CA ASP A 140 -0.44 13.63 2.46
C ASP A 140 -0.71 14.59 1.30
N GLY A 141 -0.01 14.41 0.20
CA GLY A 141 -0.15 15.25 -1.01
C GLY A 141 0.49 16.64 -0.93
N TYR A 142 0.81 17.11 0.26
CA TYR A 142 1.24 18.50 0.48
C TYR A 142 2.74 18.66 0.64
N TYR A 143 3.44 17.63 1.11
CA TYR A 143 4.87 17.74 1.36
C TYR A 143 5.66 18.05 0.09
N THR A 144 6.51 19.08 0.17
CA THR A 144 7.55 19.38 -0.83
C THR A 144 8.87 19.59 -0.11
N LYS A 145 9.96 19.04 -0.64
CA LYS A 145 11.30 19.17 -0.06
C LYS A 145 11.64 20.64 0.21
N GLY A 146 12.09 20.93 1.41
CA GLY A 146 12.44 22.29 1.83
C GLY A 146 11.29 23.07 2.45
N MET A 147 10.08 22.54 2.53
CA MET A 147 9.03 23.15 3.33
C MET A 147 9.42 23.11 4.81
N SER A 148 9.43 24.30 5.44
CA SER A 148 9.51 24.40 6.89
C SER A 148 8.09 24.33 7.45
N GLY A 149 7.81 23.36 8.31
CA GLY A 149 6.52 23.22 8.95
C GLY A 149 6.45 21.98 9.84
N ASP A 150 5.53 22.00 10.78
CA ASP A 150 5.23 20.86 11.62
C ASP A 150 4.32 19.91 10.82
N TRP A 151 4.91 18.92 10.15
CA TRP A 151 4.20 17.83 9.51
C TRP A 151 3.98 16.76 10.57
N ASN A 152 2.79 16.76 11.15
CA ASN A 152 2.38 15.72 12.08
C ASN A 152 1.80 14.57 11.27
N MET A 153 2.60 13.53 11.05
CA MET A 153 2.09 12.29 10.56
C MET A 153 1.71 11.42 11.76
N ASP A 154 0.42 11.34 12.00
CA ASP A 154 -0.11 10.49 13.05
C ASP A 154 -0.11 9.04 12.55
N ALA A 155 0.66 8.16 13.18
CA ALA A 155 0.67 6.74 12.85
C ALA A 155 -0.32 6.00 13.77
N PRO A 156 -1.50 5.59 13.26
CA PRO A 156 -2.46 4.85 14.06
C PRO A 156 -1.93 3.44 14.36
N LEU A 157 -1.77 3.11 15.63
CA LEU A 157 -1.38 1.77 16.09
C LEU A 157 -2.59 0.85 16.27
N ILE A 158 -3.66 1.39 16.84
CA ILE A 158 -4.91 0.66 17.06
C ILE A 158 -6.05 1.51 16.52
N ARG A 159 -6.82 0.94 15.60
CA ARG A 159 -8.02 1.55 15.03
C ARG A 159 -9.25 0.79 15.46
N LEU A 160 -10.39 1.47 15.51
CA LEU A 160 -11.68 0.86 15.85
C LEU A 160 -12.02 -0.32 14.91
N ALA A 161 -11.71 -0.20 13.62
CA ALA A 161 -11.87 -1.30 12.66
C ALA A 161 -11.10 -2.56 13.07
N THR A 162 -9.86 -2.42 13.60
CA THR A 162 -9.07 -3.55 14.10
C THR A 162 -9.78 -4.26 15.26
N ILE A 163 -10.38 -3.50 16.19
CA ILE A 163 -11.12 -4.05 17.31
C ILE A 163 -12.36 -4.84 16.83
N TYR A 164 -13.09 -4.31 15.83
CA TYR A 164 -14.24 -5.03 15.27
C TYR A 164 -13.82 -6.34 14.60
N LEU A 165 -12.72 -6.36 13.86
CA LEU A 165 -12.20 -7.58 13.22
C LEU A 165 -11.79 -8.62 14.26
N VAL A 166 -11.06 -8.23 15.30
CA VAL A 166 -10.67 -9.12 16.41
C VAL A 166 -11.90 -9.65 17.14
N TYR A 167 -12.89 -8.80 17.39
CA TYR A 167 -14.16 -9.23 18.01
C TYR A 167 -14.90 -10.24 17.14
N ALA A 168 -15.03 -9.99 15.84
CA ALA A 168 -15.68 -10.91 14.91
C ALA A 168 -14.97 -12.27 14.87
N GLU A 169 -13.65 -12.29 14.83
CA GLU A 169 -12.85 -13.51 14.90
C GLU A 169 -13.07 -14.27 16.22
N ALA A 170 -13.00 -13.56 17.34
CA ALA A 170 -13.21 -14.17 18.66
C ALA A 170 -14.60 -14.83 18.79
N VAL A 171 -15.65 -14.15 18.32
CA VAL A 171 -17.02 -14.70 18.32
C VAL A 171 -17.15 -15.92 17.43
N THR A 172 -16.48 -15.93 16.27
CA THR A 172 -16.53 -17.06 15.33
C THR A 172 -15.80 -18.28 15.90
N ARG A 173 -14.66 -18.08 16.60
CA ARG A 173 -13.88 -19.16 17.21
C ARG A 173 -14.46 -19.70 18.51
N SER A 174 -15.37 -18.97 19.16
CA SER A 174 -16.00 -19.38 20.41
C SER A 174 -17.24 -20.28 20.21
N LYS A 175 -17.61 -20.57 18.98
CA LYS A 175 -18.65 -21.52 18.59
C LYS A 175 -18.05 -22.87 18.21
#